data_d4fee36855ab82fb5d99c4bb62b00aba
#
_entry.id   d4fee36855ab82fb5d99c4bb62b00aba
#
_cell.length_a   1.000
_cell.length_b   1.000
_cell.length_c   1.000
_cell.angle_alpha   90.00
_cell.angle_beta   90.00
_cell.angle_gamma   90.00
#
_symmetry.space_group_name_H-M   'P 1'
#
loop_
_entity.id
_entity.type
_entity.pdbx_description
1 polymer ?
#
loop_
_entity_poly.entity_id
_entity_poly.type
_entity_poly.pdbx_seq_one_letter_code
_entity_poly.pdbx_strand_id
1 'polypeptide(L)'
;VLAAVVILSTHTALRAETPQEWAALGARVHGGYGAFIPLGIKIGLDASEKLKAGPRGLTLLYFDNPKAPCACFADGIAIATGASVGQRSLVVAKDHAPDNAAAVIVIRPRKGGEGLKYTIPMAALPRLGAINKELADPVARHEAVMKADGLFLVETAQ
;
A
#
# COMPACT_ATOMS: atom_id res chain seq x y z
N VAL A 1 41.05 -33.78 -15.97
CA VAL A 1 40.58 -33.23 -14.70
C VAL A 1 39.57 -32.13 -15.03
N LEU A 2 38.23 -32.39 -14.90
CA LEU A 2 37.18 -31.41 -15.07
C LEU A 2 37.02 -30.66 -13.75
N ALA A 3 37.27 -29.37 -13.75
CA ALA A 3 36.94 -28.49 -12.63
C ALA A 3 35.46 -28.10 -12.72
N ALA A 4 34.66 -28.56 -11.75
CA ALA A 4 33.26 -28.13 -11.61
C ALA A 4 33.24 -26.70 -11.01
N VAL A 5 32.75 -25.75 -11.80
CA VAL A 5 32.48 -24.39 -11.32
C VAL A 5 31.14 -24.41 -10.58
N VAL A 6 31.18 -24.33 -9.26
CA VAL A 6 29.99 -24.14 -8.43
C VAL A 6 29.61 -22.66 -8.43
N ILE A 7 28.57 -22.31 -9.18
CA ILE A 7 27.99 -20.96 -9.15
C ILE A 7 27.13 -20.88 -7.88
N LEU A 8 27.65 -20.25 -6.83
CA LEU A 8 26.85 -19.84 -5.66
C LEU A 8 25.93 -18.69 -6.11
N SER A 9 24.67 -18.99 -6.36
CA SER A 9 23.63 -17.99 -6.53
C SER A 9 23.35 -17.37 -5.14
N THR A 10 23.96 -16.21 -4.88
CA THR A 10 23.59 -15.38 -3.71
C THR A 10 22.20 -14.79 -3.96
N HIS A 11 21.17 -15.44 -3.45
CA HIS A 11 19.86 -14.84 -3.34
C HIS A 11 19.98 -13.74 -2.27
N THR A 12 20.17 -12.49 -2.69
CA THR A 12 19.96 -11.34 -1.83
C THR A 12 18.46 -11.35 -1.47
N ALA A 13 18.14 -11.82 -0.26
CA ALA A 13 16.81 -11.63 0.30
C ALA A 13 16.53 -10.11 0.26
N LEU A 14 15.46 -9.71 -0.44
CA LEU A 14 14.98 -8.33 -0.41
C LEU A 14 14.69 -8.00 1.07
N ARG A 15 15.53 -7.16 1.66
CA ARG A 15 15.33 -6.69 3.01
C ARG A 15 14.05 -5.85 3.03
N ALA A 16 13.13 -6.16 3.93
CA ALA A 16 11.96 -5.32 4.17
C ALA A 16 12.43 -3.97 4.72
N GLU A 17 11.83 -2.88 4.22
CA GLU A 17 12.09 -1.53 4.71
C GLU A 17 11.74 -1.40 6.18
N THR A 18 12.56 -0.66 6.92
CA THR A 18 12.29 -0.29 8.31
C THR A 18 11.21 0.79 8.39
N PRO A 19 10.56 1.00 9.56
CA PRO A 19 9.62 2.10 9.75
C PRO A 19 10.20 3.47 9.40
N GLN A 20 11.48 3.70 9.65
CA GLN A 20 12.20 4.93 9.30
C GLN A 20 12.35 5.10 7.79
N GLU A 21 12.69 4.02 7.08
CA GLU A 21 12.80 4.02 5.61
C GLU A 21 11.44 4.27 4.96
N TRP A 22 10.36 3.65 5.48
CA TRP A 22 8.99 3.92 5.03
C TRP A 22 8.58 5.37 5.24
N ALA A 23 8.87 5.94 6.41
CA ALA A 23 8.56 7.33 6.71
C ALA A 23 9.31 8.29 5.78
N ALA A 24 10.59 8.03 5.52
CA ALA A 24 11.41 8.84 4.61
C ALA A 24 10.91 8.75 3.15
N LEU A 25 10.55 7.55 2.68
CA LEU A 25 9.98 7.35 1.34
C LEU A 25 8.64 8.07 1.20
N GLY A 26 7.74 7.93 2.17
CA GLY A 26 6.44 8.59 2.15
C GLY A 26 6.56 10.11 2.16
N ALA A 27 7.42 10.66 3.01
CA ALA A 27 7.67 12.10 3.04
C ALA A 27 8.23 12.62 1.70
N ARG A 28 9.11 11.86 1.04
CA ARG A 28 9.68 12.22 -0.26
C ARG A 28 8.66 12.18 -1.38
N VAL A 29 7.76 11.20 -1.40
CA VAL A 29 6.78 11.01 -2.48
C VAL A 29 5.56 11.90 -2.28
N HIS A 30 5.04 11.97 -1.05
CA HIS A 30 3.79 12.67 -0.73
C HIS A 30 3.99 14.10 -0.21
N GLY A 31 5.19 14.47 0.25
CA GLY A 31 5.46 15.77 0.89
C GLY A 31 5.17 15.81 2.40
N GLY A 32 4.70 14.71 3.00
CA GLY A 32 4.43 14.54 4.42
C GLY A 32 4.20 13.07 4.76
N TYR A 33 4.02 12.74 6.06
CA TYR A 33 3.80 11.37 6.49
C TYR A 33 2.73 11.30 7.60
N GLY A 34 1.47 11.45 7.20
CA GLY A 34 0.32 11.23 8.07
C GLY A 34 -0.13 9.76 8.07
N ALA A 35 -1.05 9.38 8.95
CA ALA A 35 -1.54 8.01 9.15
C ALA A 35 -2.16 7.35 7.90
N PHE A 36 -2.56 8.12 6.90
CA PHE A 36 -3.11 7.60 5.65
C PHE A 36 -2.05 6.92 4.77
N ILE A 37 -0.81 7.43 4.77
CA ILE A 37 0.29 6.84 4.00
C ILE A 37 0.65 5.44 4.53
N PRO A 38 0.94 5.22 5.84
CA PRO A 38 1.20 3.89 6.36
C PRO A 38 0.01 2.93 6.21
N LEU A 39 -1.25 3.41 6.18
CA LEU A 39 -2.37 2.52 5.86
C LEU A 39 -2.31 2.04 4.41
N GLY A 40 -1.97 2.92 3.47
CA GLY A 40 -1.72 2.54 2.09
C GLY A 40 -0.57 1.54 1.98
N ILE A 41 0.53 1.76 2.68
CA ILE A 41 1.67 0.82 2.74
C ILE A 41 1.21 -0.54 3.28
N LYS A 42 0.45 -0.57 4.37
CA LYS A 42 -0.09 -1.81 4.96
C LYS A 42 -0.93 -2.59 3.95
N ILE A 43 -1.81 -1.93 3.21
CA ILE A 43 -2.63 -2.55 2.15
C ILE A 43 -1.73 -3.09 1.03
N GLY A 44 -0.74 -2.32 0.58
CA GLY A 44 0.17 -2.74 -0.48
C GLY A 44 1.01 -3.95 -0.11
N LEU A 45 1.50 -4.02 1.12
CA LEU A 45 2.24 -5.17 1.66
C LEU A 45 1.34 -6.41 1.79
N ASP A 46 0.14 -6.26 2.36
CA ASP A 46 -0.85 -7.33 2.48
C ASP A 46 -1.24 -7.92 1.11
N ALA A 47 -1.47 -7.06 0.11
CA ALA A 47 -1.77 -7.49 -1.25
C ALA A 47 -0.59 -8.22 -1.89
N SER A 48 0.64 -7.72 -1.72
CA SER A 48 1.84 -8.34 -2.25
C SER A 48 2.05 -9.74 -1.68
N GLU A 49 1.83 -9.91 -0.39
CA GLU A 49 1.92 -11.21 0.28
C GLU A 49 0.84 -12.18 -0.21
N LYS A 50 -0.44 -11.78 -0.17
CA LYS A 50 -1.58 -12.62 -0.55
C LYS A 50 -1.56 -13.02 -2.02
N LEU A 51 -1.17 -12.10 -2.90
CA LEU A 51 -1.08 -12.35 -4.35
C LEU A 51 0.29 -12.90 -4.78
N LYS A 52 1.22 -13.13 -3.85
CA LYS A 52 2.58 -13.63 -4.09
C LYS A 52 3.30 -12.82 -5.19
N ALA A 53 3.16 -11.50 -5.14
CA ALA A 53 3.70 -10.59 -6.14
C ALA A 53 4.87 -9.79 -5.56
N GLY A 54 6.00 -9.83 -6.26
CA GLY A 54 7.15 -8.97 -5.95
C GLY A 54 6.94 -7.51 -6.41
N PRO A 55 7.94 -6.65 -6.18
CA PRO A 55 7.89 -5.24 -6.58
C PRO A 55 7.50 -5.08 -8.06
N ARG A 56 6.60 -4.14 -8.34
CA ARG A 56 6.04 -3.87 -9.68
C ARG A 56 5.24 -5.03 -10.30
N GLY A 57 4.93 -6.07 -9.51
CA GLY A 57 4.16 -7.24 -9.94
C GLY A 57 2.65 -7.06 -9.89
N LEU A 58 2.15 -5.91 -9.40
CA LEU A 58 0.73 -5.62 -9.22
C LEU A 58 0.24 -4.48 -10.12
N THR A 59 -1.05 -4.50 -10.42
CA THR A 59 -1.82 -3.38 -10.97
C THR A 59 -2.88 -2.95 -9.98
N LEU A 60 -3.11 -1.64 -9.88
CA LEU A 60 -4.00 -1.01 -8.93
C LEU A 60 -5.02 -0.14 -9.68
N LEU A 61 -6.31 -0.35 -9.40
CA LEU A 61 -7.37 0.56 -9.76
C LEU A 61 -7.92 1.18 -8.47
N TYR A 62 -7.70 2.48 -8.31
CA TYR A 62 -8.04 3.24 -7.12
C TYR A 62 -9.30 4.07 -7.35
N PHE A 63 -10.31 3.84 -6.53
CA PHE A 63 -11.54 4.62 -6.48
C PHE A 63 -11.46 5.57 -5.29
N ASP A 64 -11.38 6.85 -5.58
CA ASP A 64 -11.34 7.92 -4.59
C ASP A 64 -12.73 8.26 -4.05
N ASN A 65 -12.79 8.88 -2.87
CA ASN A 65 -13.99 9.51 -2.36
C ASN A 65 -13.71 10.98 -2.05
N PRO A 66 -14.39 11.93 -2.70
CA PRO A 66 -14.16 13.36 -2.48
C PRO A 66 -14.52 13.83 -1.05
N LYS A 67 -15.23 13.01 -0.26
CA LYS A 67 -15.52 13.27 1.16
C LYS A 67 -14.34 12.86 2.06
N ALA A 68 -13.36 12.10 1.55
CA ALA A 68 -12.13 11.78 2.28
C ALA A 68 -11.16 12.97 2.26
N PRO A 69 -10.33 13.16 3.30
CA PRO A 69 -9.43 14.33 3.38
C PRO A 69 -8.38 14.39 2.26
N CYS A 70 -7.95 13.25 1.75
CA CYS A 70 -6.99 13.14 0.65
C CYS A 70 -6.99 11.72 0.06
N ALA A 71 -6.44 11.59 -1.16
CA ALA A 71 -6.17 10.30 -1.80
C ALA A 71 -4.81 9.69 -1.36
N CYS A 72 -4.31 10.06 -0.18
CA CYS A 72 -2.97 9.73 0.32
C CYS A 72 -2.73 8.20 0.43
N PHE A 73 -3.79 7.41 0.55
CA PHE A 73 -3.70 5.94 0.54
C PHE A 73 -3.06 5.41 -0.75
N ALA A 74 -3.38 6.04 -1.90
CA ALA A 74 -2.83 5.65 -3.20
C ALA A 74 -1.30 5.75 -3.23
N ASP A 75 -0.73 6.83 -2.67
CA ASP A 75 0.71 7.02 -2.59
C ASP A 75 1.36 5.95 -1.70
N GLY A 76 0.76 5.64 -0.56
CA GLY A 76 1.23 4.57 0.33
C GLY A 76 1.25 3.20 -0.36
N ILE A 77 0.18 2.85 -1.07
CA ILE A 77 0.10 1.60 -1.82
C ILE A 77 1.15 1.58 -2.95
N ALA A 78 1.29 2.69 -3.68
CA ALA A 78 2.28 2.83 -4.75
C ALA A 78 3.72 2.65 -4.24
N ILE A 79 4.05 3.24 -3.10
CA ILE A 79 5.35 3.10 -2.45
C ILE A 79 5.64 1.64 -2.10
N ALA A 80 4.66 0.93 -1.50
CA ALA A 80 4.84 -0.45 -1.06
C ALA A 80 4.94 -1.45 -2.22
N THR A 81 4.21 -1.20 -3.32
CA THR A 81 4.10 -2.13 -4.45
C THR A 81 5.04 -1.80 -5.61
N GLY A 82 5.57 -0.57 -5.65
CA GLY A 82 6.30 -0.03 -6.78
C GLY A 82 5.39 0.24 -8.00
N ALA A 83 4.07 0.29 -7.82
CA ALA A 83 3.15 0.66 -8.88
C ALA A 83 3.23 2.16 -9.18
N SER A 84 3.02 2.54 -10.43
CA SER A 84 3.05 3.95 -10.83
C SER A 84 2.18 4.22 -12.06
N VAL A 85 1.81 5.48 -12.23
CA VAL A 85 1.11 5.95 -13.45
C VAL A 85 1.99 5.76 -14.68
N GLY A 86 3.29 6.04 -14.60
CA GLY A 86 4.23 5.88 -15.70
C GLY A 86 4.35 4.45 -16.20
N GLN A 87 4.19 3.46 -15.32
CA GLN A 87 4.14 2.04 -15.70
C GLN A 87 2.73 1.55 -16.06
N ARG A 88 1.72 2.43 -16.03
CA ARG A 88 0.30 2.07 -16.21
C ARG A 88 -0.16 0.98 -15.24
N SER A 89 0.45 0.92 -14.08
CA SER A 89 0.12 -0.06 -13.02
C SER A 89 -0.63 0.57 -11.84
N LEU A 90 -0.76 1.89 -11.80
CA LEU A 90 -1.67 2.63 -10.94
C LEU A 90 -2.59 3.49 -11.80
N VAL A 91 -3.88 3.26 -11.66
CA VAL A 91 -4.93 4.02 -12.35
C VAL A 91 -5.91 4.55 -11.29
N VAL A 92 -6.20 5.83 -11.34
CA VAL A 92 -7.31 6.42 -10.59
C VAL A 92 -8.56 6.29 -11.45
N ALA A 93 -9.60 5.66 -10.91
CA ALA A 93 -10.88 5.49 -11.59
C ALA A 93 -11.59 6.84 -11.78
N LYS A 94 -12.44 6.92 -12.80
CA LYS A 94 -13.32 8.09 -13.01
C LYS A 94 -14.49 8.09 -12.02
N ASP A 95 -14.96 6.91 -11.66
CA ASP A 95 -16.03 6.72 -10.69
C ASP A 95 -15.48 6.82 -9.27
N HIS A 96 -16.30 7.28 -8.35
CA HIS A 96 -15.95 7.39 -6.94
C HIS A 96 -16.26 6.11 -6.17
N ALA A 97 -15.57 5.93 -5.04
CA ALA A 97 -15.93 4.93 -4.06
C ALA A 97 -17.34 5.23 -3.49
N PRO A 98 -18.07 4.20 -3.01
CA PRO A 98 -19.35 4.40 -2.33
C PRO A 98 -19.24 5.33 -1.12
N ASP A 99 -20.34 6.01 -0.77
CA ASP A 99 -20.38 7.01 0.30
C ASP A 99 -19.90 6.52 1.68
N ASN A 100 -20.00 5.24 1.95
CA ASN A 100 -19.57 4.61 3.20
C ASN A 100 -18.07 4.18 3.19
N ALA A 101 -17.37 4.35 2.06
CA ALA A 101 -15.96 4.02 1.90
C ALA A 101 -15.13 5.28 1.65
N ALA A 102 -14.03 5.44 2.36
CA ALA A 102 -13.06 6.50 2.12
C ALA A 102 -12.25 6.25 0.84
N ALA A 103 -12.02 4.99 0.50
CA ALA A 103 -11.46 4.55 -0.77
C ALA A 103 -11.81 3.08 -1.02
N VAL A 104 -11.82 2.69 -2.30
CA VAL A 104 -11.84 1.30 -2.73
C VAL A 104 -10.66 1.07 -3.67
N ILE A 105 -9.94 -0.03 -3.49
CA ILE A 105 -8.78 -0.37 -4.30
C ILE A 105 -8.92 -1.79 -4.82
N VAL A 106 -8.91 -1.96 -6.14
CA VAL A 106 -8.83 -3.28 -6.78
C VAL A 106 -7.37 -3.52 -7.16
N ILE A 107 -6.80 -4.59 -6.61
CA ILE A 107 -5.38 -4.95 -6.82
C ILE A 107 -5.33 -6.32 -7.49
N ARG A 108 -4.60 -6.43 -8.60
CA ARG A 108 -4.47 -7.67 -9.38
C ARG A 108 -3.00 -7.95 -9.72
N PRO A 109 -2.60 -9.22 -9.86
CA PRO A 109 -1.30 -9.54 -10.44
C PRO A 109 -1.20 -9.04 -11.89
N ARG A 110 -0.08 -8.43 -12.27
CA ARG A 110 0.15 -7.99 -13.67
C ARG A 110 0.15 -9.14 -14.68
N LYS A 111 0.48 -10.34 -14.21
CA LYS A 111 0.47 -11.55 -15.03
C LYS A 111 -0.94 -12.13 -15.25
N GLY A 112 -1.96 -11.49 -14.70
CA GLY A 112 -3.33 -12.00 -14.69
C GLY A 112 -3.62 -12.90 -13.49
N GLY A 113 -4.89 -13.26 -13.35
CA GLY A 113 -5.40 -14.08 -12.26
C GLY A 113 -6.35 -13.31 -11.35
N GLU A 114 -6.77 -13.98 -10.29
CA GLU A 114 -7.68 -13.44 -9.29
C GLU A 114 -7.05 -12.26 -8.56
N GLY A 115 -7.84 -11.24 -8.29
CA GLY A 115 -7.43 -10.05 -7.57
C GLY A 115 -8.04 -9.94 -6.18
N LEU A 116 -7.69 -8.88 -5.49
CA LEU A 116 -8.25 -8.49 -4.19
C LEU A 116 -8.87 -7.11 -4.28
N LYS A 117 -10.00 -6.92 -3.62
CA LYS A 117 -10.64 -5.63 -3.42
C LYS A 117 -10.49 -5.23 -1.96
N TYR A 118 -9.86 -4.09 -1.74
CA TYR A 118 -9.71 -3.46 -0.44
C TYR A 118 -10.71 -2.31 -0.32
N THR A 119 -11.41 -2.27 0.80
CA THR A 119 -12.33 -1.17 1.13
C THR A 119 -11.87 -0.53 2.43
N ILE A 120 -11.57 0.76 2.39
CA ILE A 120 -11.29 1.57 3.59
C ILE A 120 -12.61 2.23 3.97
N PRO A 121 -13.28 1.79 5.06
CA PRO A 121 -14.55 2.38 5.45
C PRO A 121 -14.36 3.83 5.95
N MET A 122 -15.34 4.69 5.70
CA MET A 122 -15.35 6.07 6.26
C MET A 122 -15.20 6.06 7.79
N ALA A 123 -15.70 5.03 8.46
CA ALA A 123 -15.58 4.85 9.90
C ALA A 123 -14.13 4.65 10.40
N ALA A 124 -13.17 4.36 9.52
CA ALA A 124 -11.75 4.29 9.89
C ALA A 124 -11.08 5.67 10.00
N LEU A 125 -11.63 6.70 9.34
CA LEU A 125 -11.03 8.04 9.28
C LEU A 125 -10.85 8.70 10.65
N PRO A 126 -11.80 8.67 11.59
CA PRO A 126 -11.62 9.25 12.93
C PRO A 126 -10.43 8.63 13.67
N ARG A 127 -10.21 7.32 13.56
CA ARG A 127 -9.07 6.65 14.19
C ARG A 127 -7.73 7.07 13.58
N LEU A 128 -7.66 7.19 12.27
CA LEU A 128 -6.47 7.70 11.57
C LEU A 128 -6.20 9.17 11.92
N GLY A 129 -7.27 9.97 12.04
CA GLY A 129 -7.19 11.35 12.49
C GLY A 129 -6.65 11.49 13.93
N ALA A 130 -7.08 10.60 14.84
CA ALA A 130 -6.57 10.55 16.20
C ALA A 130 -5.08 10.23 16.23
N ILE A 131 -4.63 9.22 15.48
CA ILE A 131 -3.20 8.89 15.34
C ILE A 131 -2.39 10.11 14.86
N ASN A 132 -2.89 10.85 13.87
CA ASN A 132 -2.22 12.05 13.38
C ASN A 132 -2.13 13.15 14.42
N LYS A 133 -3.15 13.31 15.25
CA LYS A 133 -3.23 14.33 16.28
C LYS A 133 -2.37 14.00 17.50
N GLU A 134 -2.33 12.74 17.90
CA GLU A 134 -1.66 12.28 19.12
C GLU A 134 -0.17 12.03 18.92
N LEU A 135 0.23 11.58 17.73
CA LEU A 135 1.61 11.22 17.43
C LEU A 135 2.23 12.24 16.47
N ALA A 136 3.21 13.02 16.94
CA ALA A 136 3.95 13.96 16.10
C ALA A 136 5.01 13.24 15.22
N ASP A 137 5.63 12.18 15.76
CA ASP A 137 6.69 11.44 15.08
C ASP A 137 6.15 10.56 13.94
N PRO A 138 6.68 10.70 12.69
CA PRO A 138 6.27 9.89 11.56
C PRO A 138 6.45 8.38 11.75
N VAL A 139 7.53 7.98 12.45
CA VAL A 139 7.82 6.56 12.72
C VAL A 139 6.80 5.99 13.69
N ALA A 140 6.46 6.72 14.75
CA ALA A 140 5.43 6.32 15.70
C ALA A 140 4.05 6.20 15.02
N ARG A 141 3.70 7.12 14.09
CA ARG A 141 2.48 6.99 13.27
C ARG A 141 2.48 5.73 12.42
N HIS A 142 3.60 5.43 11.77
CA HIS A 142 3.74 4.21 10.98
C HIS A 142 3.49 2.97 11.84
N GLU A 143 4.18 2.84 12.95
CA GLU A 143 4.04 1.70 13.86
C GLU A 143 2.62 1.56 14.41
N ALA A 144 1.98 2.67 14.79
CA ALA A 144 0.60 2.67 15.28
C ALA A 144 -0.38 2.14 14.23
N VAL A 145 -0.26 2.57 12.97
CA VAL A 145 -1.12 2.11 11.87
C VAL A 145 -0.84 0.66 11.51
N MET A 146 0.43 0.24 11.48
CA MET A 146 0.79 -1.16 11.18
C MET A 146 0.25 -2.14 12.24
N LYS A 147 0.17 -1.73 13.51
CA LYS A 147 -0.41 -2.51 14.62
C LYS A 147 -1.93 -2.47 14.68
N ALA A 148 -2.57 -1.47 14.05
CA ALA A 148 -4.00 -1.28 14.15
C ALA A 148 -4.78 -2.27 13.26
N ASP A 149 -5.76 -2.97 13.83
CA ASP A 149 -6.67 -3.85 13.10
C ASP A 149 -7.96 -3.15 12.68
N GLY A 150 -8.67 -3.73 11.71
CA GLY A 150 -10.01 -3.26 11.30
C GLY A 150 -10.02 -1.92 10.56
N LEU A 151 -8.88 -1.46 10.02
CA LEU A 151 -8.79 -0.22 9.24
C LEU A 151 -9.24 -0.40 7.78
N PHE A 152 -9.31 -1.62 7.29
CA PHE A 152 -9.80 -1.96 5.95
C PHE A 152 -10.44 -3.35 5.94
N LEU A 153 -11.25 -3.59 4.93
CA LEU A 153 -11.82 -4.88 4.58
C LEU A 153 -11.13 -5.38 3.31
N VAL A 154 -11.00 -6.69 3.17
CA VAL A 154 -10.45 -7.33 1.96
C VAL A 154 -11.36 -8.47 1.53
N GLU A 155 -11.62 -8.54 0.24
CA GLU A 155 -12.39 -9.60 -0.41
C GLU A 155 -11.80 -9.93 -1.80
N THR A 156 -12.16 -11.07 -2.35
CA THR A 156 -11.79 -11.42 -3.73
C THR A 156 -12.42 -10.44 -4.72
N ALA A 157 -11.63 -9.93 -5.66
CA ALA A 157 -12.12 -9.11 -6.76
C ALA A 157 -12.50 -10.01 -7.93
N GLN A 158 -13.76 -9.96 -8.29
CA GLN A 158 -14.27 -10.59 -9.52
C GLN A 158 -13.84 -9.82 -10.76
#